data_076d28276deb85cd53a256a118aa80aa
#
_entry.id   076d28276deb85cd53a256a118aa80aa
#
_cell.length_a   1.000
_cell.length_b   1.000
_cell.length_c   1.000
_cell.angle_alpha   90.00
_cell.angle_beta   90.00
_cell.angle_gamma   90.00
#
_symmetry.space_group_name_H-M   'P 1'
#
loop_
_entity.id
_entity.type
_entity.pdbx_description
1 polymer ?
#
loop_
_entity_poly.entity_id
_entity_poly.type
_entity_poly.pdbx_seq_one_letter_code
_entity_poly.pdbx_strand_id
1 'polypeptide(L)'
;MILPRATACLASLSLVIAPPLAAQTVPGALYTVVVPSGEFGSSAYLAHVLQGLGAARAFCAALGDSTLNVDCLAERLAEIGAEVPDDTDYVEVRSVLNDTAKKLQDLARTNRDSGRARVTATQPGSEPGTIVAKTQRPLVPVRPETVAAVNSQALAILEEAETVLLRSAAAGEQQTQYARIADALDSNKVLLRSA
;
A
#
# COMPACT_ATOMS: atom_id res chain seq x y z
N MET A 1 -47.68 -69.91 -0.06
CA MET A 1 -48.46 -69.93 1.22
C MET A 1 -47.92 -68.77 2.09
N ILE A 2 -48.82 -68.00 2.61
CA ILE A 2 -48.70 -66.91 3.67
C ILE A 2 -48.26 -65.57 3.20
N LEU A 3 -49.27 -64.70 2.90
CA LEU A 3 -49.34 -63.28 3.20
C LEU A 3 -49.29 -63.10 4.75
N PRO A 4 -48.83 -62.02 5.30
CA PRO A 4 -49.63 -60.82 5.36
C PRO A 4 -48.94 -59.44 5.67
N ARG A 5 -49.77 -58.55 5.67
CA ARG A 5 -50.05 -57.34 6.52
C ARG A 5 -49.35 -56.06 6.15
N ALA A 6 -50.13 -55.26 5.49
CA ALA A 6 -50.00 -53.82 5.38
C ALA A 6 -50.17 -53.13 6.74
N THR A 7 -49.27 -52.23 7.08
CA THR A 7 -49.47 -51.25 8.15
C THR A 7 -49.38 -49.87 7.55
N ALA A 8 -50.52 -49.20 7.48
CA ALA A 8 -50.62 -47.80 7.04
C ALA A 8 -50.14 -46.88 8.16
N CYS A 9 -49.08 -46.10 7.90
CA CYS A 9 -48.72 -44.95 8.74
C CYS A 9 -49.29 -43.67 8.13
N LEU A 10 -50.28 -43.13 8.83
CA LEU A 10 -50.82 -41.78 8.58
C LEU A 10 -49.75 -40.75 8.95
N ALA A 11 -49.19 -40.06 7.96
CA ALA A 11 -48.34 -38.94 8.15
C ALA A 11 -49.20 -37.67 8.32
N SER A 12 -49.24 -37.14 9.52
CA SER A 12 -49.90 -35.88 9.85
C SER A 12 -49.05 -34.71 9.31
N LEU A 13 -49.61 -34.02 8.33
CA LEU A 13 -48.98 -32.82 7.74
C LEU A 13 -49.29 -31.62 8.67
N SER A 14 -48.29 -31.24 9.51
CA SER A 14 -48.37 -30.03 10.32
C SER A 14 -47.98 -28.81 9.49
N LEU A 15 -48.96 -28.01 9.16
CA LEU A 15 -48.79 -26.74 8.47
C LEU A 15 -48.20 -25.71 9.46
N VAL A 16 -46.90 -25.46 9.35
CA VAL A 16 -46.23 -24.39 10.13
C VAL A 16 -46.47 -23.06 9.40
N ILE A 17 -47.38 -22.25 9.95
CA ILE A 17 -47.59 -20.87 9.52
C ILE A 17 -46.44 -20.02 10.11
N ALA A 18 -45.48 -19.63 9.25
CA ALA A 18 -44.43 -18.68 9.63
C ALA A 18 -45.04 -17.25 9.75
N PRO A 19 -44.78 -16.51 10.84
CA PRO A 19 -45.21 -15.12 10.93
C PRO A 19 -44.42 -14.24 9.94
N PRO A 20 -45.05 -13.17 9.39
CA PRO A 20 -44.34 -12.26 8.49
C PRO A 20 -43.20 -11.55 9.28
N LEU A 21 -41.99 -11.56 8.73
CA LEU A 21 -40.91 -10.72 9.21
C LEU A 21 -41.32 -9.25 9.01
N ALA A 22 -41.69 -8.60 10.10
CA ALA A 22 -41.77 -7.15 10.13
C ALA A 22 -40.35 -6.60 9.92
N ALA A 23 -40.14 -5.94 8.80
CA ALA A 23 -38.92 -5.16 8.56
C ALA A 23 -38.89 -4.03 9.60
N GLN A 24 -38.06 -4.20 10.63
CA GLN A 24 -37.76 -3.13 11.57
C GLN A 24 -36.86 -2.15 10.83
N THR A 25 -37.41 -1.03 10.38
CA THR A 25 -36.65 0.15 9.99
C THR A 25 -36.00 0.69 11.25
N VAL A 26 -34.73 0.35 11.43
CA VAL A 26 -33.88 0.96 12.47
C VAL A 26 -33.69 2.43 12.04
N PRO A 27 -34.18 3.42 12.82
CA PRO A 27 -33.89 4.82 12.53
C PRO A 27 -32.38 4.97 12.58
N GLY A 28 -31.81 5.67 11.56
CA GLY A 28 -30.37 5.81 11.36
C GLY A 28 -29.64 6.22 12.63
N ALA A 29 -29.11 5.25 13.34
CA ALA A 29 -28.11 5.50 14.36
C ALA A 29 -26.84 5.93 13.61
N LEU A 30 -26.52 7.21 13.71
CA LEU A 30 -25.18 7.70 13.42
C LEU A 30 -24.26 6.92 14.39
N TYR A 31 -23.63 5.87 13.87
CA TYR A 31 -22.56 5.21 14.59
C TYR A 31 -21.40 6.20 14.64
N THR A 32 -21.33 6.98 15.71
CA THR A 32 -20.09 7.61 16.10
C THR A 32 -19.19 6.46 16.48
N VAL A 33 -18.25 6.10 15.60
CA VAL A 33 -17.16 5.21 15.95
C VAL A 33 -16.36 5.97 17.00
N VAL A 34 -16.65 5.73 18.27
CA VAL A 34 -15.76 6.12 19.36
C VAL A 34 -14.56 5.20 19.21
N VAL A 35 -13.51 5.71 18.54
CA VAL A 35 -12.21 5.05 18.55
C VAL A 35 -11.78 5.05 20.03
N PRO A 36 -11.55 3.88 20.65
CA PRO A 36 -11.07 3.83 22.02
C PRO A 36 -9.79 4.66 22.11
N SER A 37 -9.77 5.64 22.99
CA SER A 37 -8.57 6.41 23.30
C SER A 37 -7.53 5.45 23.90
N GLY A 38 -6.58 4.98 23.07
CA GLY A 38 -5.54 4.03 23.45
C GLY A 38 -5.07 3.09 22.35
N GLU A 39 -5.80 2.90 21.27
CA GLU A 39 -5.29 2.16 20.11
C GLU A 39 -4.56 3.10 19.16
N PHE A 40 -3.28 2.84 18.94
CA PHE A 40 -2.46 3.55 17.96
C PHE A 40 -2.96 3.27 16.56
N GLY A 41 -3.43 4.30 15.91
CA GLY A 41 -3.70 4.35 14.49
C GLY A 41 -4.80 3.41 13.97
N SER A 42 -5.34 3.76 12.83
CA SER A 42 -6.23 2.87 12.10
C SER A 42 -5.42 1.77 11.39
N SER A 43 -5.76 0.52 11.62
CA SER A 43 -5.20 -0.62 10.87
C SER A 43 -5.38 -0.47 9.34
N ALA A 44 -6.37 0.32 8.91
CA ALA A 44 -6.59 0.64 7.51
C ALA A 44 -5.46 1.51 6.93
N TYR A 45 -4.94 2.48 7.68
CA TYR A 45 -3.79 3.29 7.24
C TYR A 45 -2.52 2.46 7.15
N LEU A 46 -2.25 1.60 8.13
CA LEU A 46 -1.13 0.68 8.06
C LEU A 46 -1.21 -0.18 6.80
N ALA A 47 -2.36 -0.81 6.57
CA ALA A 47 -2.57 -1.65 5.39
C ALA A 47 -2.37 -0.86 4.09
N HIS A 48 -2.88 0.38 4.02
CA HIS A 48 -2.73 1.27 2.88
C HIS A 48 -1.25 1.59 2.59
N VAL A 49 -0.48 2.00 3.60
CA VAL A 49 0.95 2.30 3.44
C VAL A 49 1.73 1.05 3.00
N LEU A 50 1.48 -0.12 3.64
CA LEU A 50 2.16 -1.36 3.28
C LEU A 50 1.84 -1.80 1.84
N GLN A 51 0.58 -1.70 1.43
CA GLN A 51 0.14 -2.00 0.07
C GLN A 51 0.76 -1.02 -0.93
N GLY A 52 0.78 0.27 -0.61
CA GLY A 52 1.40 1.31 -1.43
C GLY A 52 2.88 1.05 -1.67
N LEU A 53 3.65 0.71 -0.62
CA LEU A 53 5.08 0.38 -0.75
C LEU A 53 5.33 -0.86 -1.61
N GLY A 54 4.48 -1.89 -1.47
CA GLY A 54 4.53 -3.08 -2.33
C GLY A 54 4.21 -2.77 -3.79
N ALA A 55 3.18 -1.95 -4.03
CA ALA A 55 2.79 -1.50 -5.37
C ALA A 55 3.86 -0.61 -6.01
N ALA A 56 4.50 0.28 -5.24
CA ALA A 56 5.60 1.13 -5.69
C ALA A 56 6.75 0.29 -6.25
N ARG A 57 7.19 -0.73 -5.51
CA ARG A 57 8.23 -1.65 -5.95
C ARG A 57 7.84 -2.37 -7.25
N ALA A 58 6.63 -2.93 -7.28
CA ALA A 58 6.15 -3.67 -8.46
C ALA A 58 6.05 -2.79 -9.69
N PHE A 59 5.51 -1.57 -9.55
CA PHE A 59 5.40 -0.60 -10.63
C PHE A 59 6.75 -0.20 -11.18
N CYS A 60 7.71 0.19 -10.32
CA CYS A 60 9.04 0.63 -10.77
C CYS A 60 9.84 -0.53 -11.38
N ALA A 61 9.74 -1.75 -10.86
CA ALA A 61 10.36 -2.93 -11.44
C ALA A 61 9.81 -3.25 -12.85
N ALA A 62 8.52 -3.04 -13.07
CA ALA A 62 7.88 -3.28 -14.37
C ALA A 62 8.32 -2.32 -15.48
N LEU A 63 8.98 -1.20 -15.16
CA LEU A 63 9.53 -0.28 -16.17
C LEU A 63 10.68 -0.92 -16.98
N GLY A 64 11.41 -1.86 -16.42
CA GLY A 64 12.51 -2.56 -17.08
C GLY A 64 13.70 -1.65 -17.44
N ASP A 65 13.76 -0.42 -16.92
CA ASP A 65 14.81 0.56 -17.17
C ASP A 65 15.40 1.01 -15.83
N SER A 66 16.57 0.47 -15.49
CA SER A 66 17.27 0.76 -14.23
C SER A 66 17.61 2.24 -14.03
N THR A 67 17.74 3.00 -15.12
CA THR A 67 18.02 4.45 -15.05
C THR A 67 16.84 5.25 -14.47
N LEU A 68 15.64 4.68 -14.45
CA LEU A 68 14.42 5.32 -13.92
C LEU A 68 14.10 4.91 -12.48
N ASN A 69 14.72 3.86 -11.94
CA ASN A 69 14.32 3.23 -10.68
C ASN A 69 14.30 4.20 -9.51
N VAL A 70 15.34 5.04 -9.37
CA VAL A 70 15.47 5.97 -8.23
C VAL A 70 14.40 7.06 -8.28
N ASP A 71 14.18 7.68 -9.43
CA ASP A 71 13.17 8.72 -9.55
C ASP A 71 11.73 8.17 -9.58
N CYS A 72 11.54 6.93 -10.06
CA CYS A 72 10.28 6.22 -9.95
C CYS A 72 9.94 5.95 -8.48
N LEU A 73 10.89 5.43 -7.71
CA LEU A 73 10.67 5.19 -6.28
C LEU A 73 10.38 6.51 -5.54
N ALA A 74 11.11 7.58 -5.85
CA ALA A 74 10.86 8.91 -5.30
C ALA A 74 9.42 9.38 -5.54
N GLU A 75 8.93 9.21 -6.75
CA GLU A 75 7.59 9.63 -7.16
C GLU A 75 6.52 8.81 -6.44
N ARG A 76 6.68 7.49 -6.36
CA ARG A 76 5.75 6.61 -5.65
C ARG A 76 5.72 6.87 -4.13
N LEU A 77 6.87 7.09 -3.50
CA LEU A 77 6.92 7.42 -2.07
C LEU A 77 6.24 8.77 -1.76
N ALA A 78 6.39 9.76 -2.65
CA ALA A 78 5.70 11.03 -2.52
C ALA A 78 4.17 10.88 -2.62
N GLU A 79 3.68 10.01 -3.51
CA GLU A 79 2.25 9.71 -3.65
C GLU A 79 1.71 9.06 -2.37
N ILE A 80 2.37 8.02 -1.86
CA ILE A 80 1.97 7.35 -0.61
C ILE A 80 1.99 8.35 0.56
N GLY A 81 3.04 9.18 0.67
CA GLY A 81 3.14 10.19 1.73
C GLY A 81 2.03 11.24 1.65
N ALA A 82 1.60 11.62 0.45
CA ALA A 82 0.51 12.59 0.25
C ALA A 82 -0.86 12.03 0.66
N GLU A 83 -1.05 10.71 0.61
CA GLU A 83 -2.30 10.03 0.99
C GLU A 83 -2.44 9.85 2.51
N VAL A 84 -1.37 9.99 3.29
CA VAL A 84 -1.42 9.96 4.75
C VAL A 84 -1.89 11.32 5.29
N PRO A 85 -3.03 11.44 5.99
CA PRO A 85 -3.51 12.71 6.54
C PRO A 85 -2.59 13.30 7.61
N ASP A 86 -2.65 14.63 7.78
CA ASP A 86 -1.82 15.38 8.73
C ASP A 86 -2.22 15.18 10.20
N ASP A 87 -3.46 14.77 10.46
CA ASP A 87 -4.08 14.67 11.78
C ASP A 87 -4.13 13.23 12.31
N THR A 88 -3.23 12.38 11.84
CA THR A 88 -3.20 10.97 12.23
C THR A 88 -1.94 10.61 13.02
N ASP A 89 -1.97 9.44 13.68
CA ASP A 89 -0.81 8.85 14.35
C ASP A 89 0.33 8.48 13.39
N TYR A 90 0.10 8.62 12.08
CA TYR A 90 1.08 8.35 11.01
C TYR A 90 1.74 9.62 10.45
N VAL A 91 1.61 10.77 11.11
CA VAL A 91 2.22 12.03 10.67
C VAL A 91 3.75 11.90 10.48
N GLU A 92 4.42 11.16 11.35
CA GLU A 92 5.86 10.87 11.22
C GLU A 92 6.16 10.00 10.00
N VAL A 93 5.33 8.99 9.73
CA VAL A 93 5.45 8.15 8.52
C VAL A 93 5.32 9.01 7.27
N ARG A 94 4.32 9.91 7.24
CA ARG A 94 4.15 10.87 6.14
C ARG A 94 5.40 11.75 5.96
N SER A 95 5.92 12.31 7.05
CA SER A 95 7.12 13.16 7.04
C SER A 95 8.31 12.39 6.46
N VAL A 96 8.57 11.18 6.97
CA VAL A 96 9.69 10.35 6.51
C VAL A 96 9.55 9.96 5.05
N LEU A 97 8.35 9.57 4.59
CA LEU A 97 8.12 9.21 3.18
C LEU A 97 8.36 10.40 2.25
N ASN A 98 7.87 11.59 2.61
CA ASN A 98 8.04 12.80 1.82
C ASN A 98 9.50 13.27 1.77
N ASP A 99 10.22 13.24 2.90
CA ASP A 99 11.63 13.60 2.97
C ASP A 99 12.49 12.63 2.17
N THR A 100 12.21 11.32 2.28
CA THR A 100 12.87 10.28 1.50
C THR A 100 12.63 10.47 0.00
N ALA A 101 11.38 10.70 -0.39
CA ALA A 101 11.00 10.98 -1.77
C ALA A 101 11.76 12.19 -2.32
N LYS A 102 11.85 13.28 -1.55
CA LYS A 102 12.59 14.48 -1.93
C LYS A 102 14.08 14.20 -2.11
N LYS A 103 14.72 13.51 -1.17
CA LYS A 103 16.15 13.15 -1.26
C LYS A 103 16.45 12.30 -2.49
N LEU A 104 15.62 11.28 -2.76
CA LEU A 104 15.75 10.41 -3.94
C LEU A 104 15.53 11.20 -5.25
N GLN A 105 14.55 12.10 -5.28
CA GLN A 105 14.29 12.95 -6.43
C GLN A 105 15.45 13.90 -6.72
N ASP A 106 16.01 14.53 -5.69
CA ASP A 106 17.16 15.44 -5.82
C ASP A 106 18.41 14.67 -6.29
N LEU A 107 18.61 13.44 -5.80
CA LEU A 107 19.66 12.54 -6.24
C LEU A 107 19.54 12.20 -7.74
N ALA A 108 18.34 11.83 -8.20
CA ALA A 108 18.06 11.54 -9.61
C ALA A 108 18.27 12.78 -10.50
N ARG A 109 17.81 13.96 -10.05
CA ARG A 109 17.98 15.22 -10.78
C ARG A 109 19.44 15.63 -10.94
N THR A 110 20.24 15.48 -9.88
CA THR A 110 21.68 15.79 -9.88
C THR A 110 22.43 14.91 -10.85
N ASN A 111 21.99 13.67 -11.03
CA ASN A 111 22.62 12.68 -11.91
C ASN A 111 21.88 12.49 -13.25
N ARG A 112 21.00 13.45 -13.61
CA ARG A 112 20.16 13.35 -14.79
C ARG A 112 20.98 13.14 -16.07
N ASP A 113 20.49 12.24 -16.91
CA ASP A 113 20.89 12.14 -18.30
C ASP A 113 20.23 13.26 -19.13
N SER A 114 21.02 14.27 -19.51
CA SER A 114 20.52 15.39 -20.32
C SER A 114 20.22 15.00 -21.77
N GLY A 115 20.79 13.88 -22.24
CA GLY A 115 20.56 13.35 -23.60
C GLY A 115 19.22 12.59 -23.74
N ARG A 116 18.58 12.27 -22.60
CA ARG A 116 17.30 11.54 -22.60
C ARG A 116 16.14 12.41 -22.16
N ALA A 117 14.99 12.23 -22.81
CA ALA A 117 13.74 12.85 -22.40
C ALA A 117 13.24 12.24 -21.08
N ARG A 118 12.47 13.04 -20.30
CA ARG A 118 11.72 12.52 -19.16
C ARG A 118 10.61 11.60 -19.62
N VAL A 119 10.28 10.58 -18.82
CA VAL A 119 9.36 9.49 -19.19
C VAL A 119 8.13 9.52 -18.29
N THR A 120 6.95 9.63 -18.87
CA THR A 120 5.70 9.34 -18.16
C THR A 120 5.44 7.84 -18.27
N ALA A 121 5.43 7.14 -17.14
CA ALA A 121 5.19 5.71 -17.10
C ALA A 121 3.72 5.40 -16.81
N THR A 122 3.21 4.35 -17.44
CA THR A 122 1.87 3.81 -17.22
C THR A 122 1.93 2.31 -17.09
N GLN A 123 1.16 1.75 -16.17
CA GLN A 123 0.98 0.31 -16.05
C GLN A 123 -0.39 -0.05 -16.61
N PRO A 124 -0.45 -0.88 -17.66
CA PRO A 124 -1.70 -1.35 -18.21
C PRO A 124 -2.41 -2.29 -17.24
N GLY A 125 -3.73 -2.27 -17.25
CA GLY A 125 -4.57 -3.26 -16.58
C GLY A 125 -4.72 -4.53 -17.38
N SER A 126 -5.46 -5.49 -16.80
CA SER A 126 -5.73 -6.79 -17.44
C SER A 126 -6.67 -6.67 -18.65
N GLU A 127 -7.48 -5.63 -18.71
CA GLU A 127 -8.38 -5.38 -19.83
C GLU A 127 -7.76 -4.39 -20.81
N PRO A 128 -7.96 -4.60 -22.14
CA PRO A 128 -7.44 -3.69 -23.17
C PRO A 128 -7.90 -2.25 -22.95
N GLY A 129 -6.95 -1.31 -22.93
CA GLY A 129 -7.23 0.13 -22.76
C GLY A 129 -7.38 0.60 -21.32
N THR A 130 -7.31 -0.29 -20.33
CA THR A 130 -7.30 0.10 -18.90
C THR A 130 -5.89 0.45 -18.43
N ILE A 131 -5.78 1.47 -17.56
CA ILE A 131 -4.54 1.89 -16.90
C ILE A 131 -4.79 1.74 -15.40
N VAL A 132 -3.99 0.92 -14.71
CA VAL A 132 -4.10 0.69 -13.27
C VAL A 132 -3.18 1.59 -12.45
N ALA A 133 -2.08 2.07 -13.05
CA ALA A 133 -1.19 3.05 -12.42
C ALA A 133 -0.52 3.93 -13.48
N LYS A 134 -0.26 5.19 -13.10
CA LYS A 134 0.44 6.17 -13.94
C LYS A 134 1.25 7.09 -13.03
N THR A 135 2.43 7.52 -13.49
CA THR A 135 3.21 8.52 -12.75
C THR A 135 2.53 9.89 -12.80
N GLN A 136 2.46 10.55 -11.65
CA GLN A 136 1.89 11.90 -11.51
C GLN A 136 2.76 12.96 -12.22
N ARG A 137 4.05 12.69 -12.33
CA ARG A 137 5.00 13.52 -13.04
C ARG A 137 5.90 12.68 -13.95
N PRO A 138 6.50 13.30 -14.99
CA PRO A 138 7.50 12.61 -15.79
C PRO A 138 8.74 12.27 -14.96
N LEU A 139 9.21 11.03 -15.09
CA LEU A 139 10.40 10.49 -14.44
C LEU A 139 11.69 11.02 -15.10
N VAL A 140 12.70 11.22 -14.30
CA VAL A 140 14.03 11.69 -14.71
C VAL A 140 14.97 10.50 -14.84
N PRO A 141 15.44 10.14 -16.05
CA PRO A 141 16.45 9.11 -16.20
C PRO A 141 17.82 9.61 -15.68
N VAL A 142 18.53 8.78 -14.92
CA VAL A 142 19.92 9.02 -14.55
C VAL A 142 20.85 8.52 -15.65
N ARG A 143 22.07 9.06 -15.72
CA ARG A 143 23.07 8.61 -16.69
C ARG A 143 23.40 7.13 -16.45
N PRO A 144 23.43 6.28 -17.50
CA PRO A 144 23.68 4.84 -17.36
C PRO A 144 24.97 4.51 -16.59
N GLU A 145 26.03 5.27 -16.83
CA GLU A 145 27.34 5.07 -16.18
C GLU A 145 27.33 5.44 -14.68
N THR A 146 26.34 6.17 -14.21
CA THR A 146 26.20 6.55 -12.79
C THR A 146 25.21 5.70 -12.01
N VAL A 147 24.46 4.81 -12.66
CA VAL A 147 23.37 4.01 -12.03
C VAL A 147 23.85 3.31 -10.75
N ALA A 148 25.00 2.62 -10.80
CA ALA A 148 25.51 1.88 -9.64
C ALA A 148 25.81 2.81 -8.46
N ALA A 149 26.44 3.97 -8.70
CA ALA A 149 26.75 4.93 -7.66
C ALA A 149 25.49 5.61 -7.11
N VAL A 150 24.54 5.94 -7.97
CA VAL A 150 23.24 6.53 -7.61
C VAL A 150 22.43 5.53 -6.79
N ASN A 151 22.37 4.27 -7.18
CA ASN A 151 21.67 3.22 -6.43
C ASN A 151 22.30 3.02 -5.04
N SER A 152 23.62 3.04 -4.91
CA SER A 152 24.30 2.97 -3.61
C SER A 152 23.90 4.13 -2.68
N GLN A 153 23.82 5.36 -3.21
CA GLN A 153 23.36 6.52 -2.44
C GLN A 153 21.87 6.42 -2.11
N ALA A 154 21.04 5.94 -3.03
CA ALA A 154 19.61 5.73 -2.79
C ALA A 154 19.35 4.67 -1.71
N LEU A 155 20.17 3.60 -1.66
CA LEU A 155 20.12 2.61 -0.58
C LEU A 155 20.40 3.24 0.79
N ALA A 156 21.42 4.12 0.88
CA ALA A 156 21.72 4.83 2.13
C ALA A 156 20.59 5.77 2.57
N ILE A 157 19.92 6.43 1.63
CA ILE A 157 18.73 7.27 1.91
C ILE A 157 17.59 6.42 2.49
N LEU A 158 17.35 5.23 1.93
CA LEU A 158 16.31 4.32 2.44
C LEU A 158 16.67 3.79 3.85
N GLU A 159 17.94 3.45 4.11
CA GLU A 159 18.43 3.02 5.42
C GLU A 159 18.29 4.12 6.48
N GLU A 160 18.55 5.38 6.10
CA GLU A 160 18.29 6.52 6.97
C GLU A 160 16.80 6.63 7.30
N ALA A 161 15.91 6.52 6.32
CA ALA A 161 14.46 6.58 6.50
C ALA A 161 13.94 5.50 7.46
N GLU A 162 14.39 4.26 7.30
CA GLU A 162 14.07 3.15 8.22
C GLU A 162 14.55 3.45 9.64
N THR A 163 15.77 3.95 9.78
CA THR A 163 16.33 4.31 11.09
C THR A 163 15.51 5.41 11.76
N VAL A 164 15.08 6.42 11.01
CA VAL A 164 14.23 7.50 11.54
C VAL A 164 12.88 6.95 11.97
N LEU A 165 12.22 6.13 11.16
CA LEU A 165 10.94 5.49 11.52
C LEU A 165 11.05 4.68 12.82
N LEU A 166 12.08 3.83 12.93
CA LEU A 166 12.27 2.99 14.10
C LEU A 166 12.59 3.77 15.38
N ARG A 167 13.26 4.93 15.25
CA ARG A 167 13.60 5.80 16.40
C ARG A 167 12.46 6.71 16.81
N SER A 168 11.59 7.12 15.89
CA SER A 168 10.45 8.01 16.18
C SER A 168 9.28 7.27 16.83
N ALA A 169 9.25 5.94 16.74
CA ALA A 169 8.18 5.14 17.30
C ALA A 169 8.17 5.15 18.84
N ALA A 170 7.04 5.52 19.45
CA ALA A 170 6.81 5.27 20.86
C ALA A 170 6.71 3.76 21.13
N ALA A 171 6.88 3.36 22.40
CA ALA A 171 6.76 1.95 22.76
C ALA A 171 5.36 1.39 22.53
N GLY A 172 5.26 0.08 22.35
CA GLY A 172 4.00 -0.62 22.19
C GLY A 172 3.56 -0.82 20.76
N GLU A 173 2.29 -0.56 20.45
CA GLU A 173 1.69 -0.82 19.14
C GLU A 173 2.31 0.03 18.04
N GLN A 174 2.59 1.30 18.31
CA GLN A 174 3.26 2.19 17.36
C GLN A 174 4.60 1.62 16.89
N GLN A 175 5.40 1.12 17.83
CA GLN A 175 6.69 0.50 17.49
C GLN A 175 6.51 -0.70 16.55
N THR A 176 5.51 -1.54 16.83
CA THR A 176 5.21 -2.70 15.98
C THR A 176 4.78 -2.27 14.57
N GLN A 177 3.93 -1.25 14.46
CA GLN A 177 3.43 -0.78 13.18
C GLN A 177 4.53 -0.07 12.37
N TYR A 178 5.34 0.77 13.01
CA TYR A 178 6.46 1.44 12.34
C TYR A 178 7.55 0.45 11.90
N ALA A 179 7.81 -0.60 12.68
CA ALA A 179 8.71 -1.68 12.25
C ALA A 179 8.21 -2.37 10.97
N ARG A 180 6.91 -2.64 10.86
CA ARG A 180 6.32 -3.22 9.64
C ARG A 180 6.45 -2.29 8.43
N ILE A 181 6.32 -0.98 8.63
CA ILE A 181 6.52 0.01 7.56
C ILE A 181 7.99 0.07 7.16
N ALA A 182 8.92 0.05 8.12
CA ALA A 182 10.35 0.01 7.86
C ALA A 182 10.74 -1.25 7.07
N ASP A 183 10.22 -2.43 7.44
CA ASP A 183 10.44 -3.69 6.70
C ASP A 183 9.89 -3.62 5.26
N ALA A 184 8.72 -3.00 5.08
CA ALA A 184 8.16 -2.80 3.75
C ALA A 184 8.98 -1.81 2.91
N LEU A 185 9.56 -0.79 3.55
CA LEU A 185 10.49 0.15 2.90
C LEU A 185 11.81 -0.55 2.53
N ASP A 186 12.37 -1.39 3.41
CA ASP A 186 13.56 -2.22 3.11
C ASP A 186 13.34 -3.11 1.87
N SER A 187 12.15 -3.66 1.72
CA SER A 187 11.78 -4.48 0.57
C SER A 187 11.94 -3.74 -0.78
N ASN A 188 11.88 -2.41 -0.80
CA ASN A 188 12.10 -1.60 -1.99
C ASN A 188 13.58 -1.51 -2.39
N LYS A 189 14.52 -1.79 -1.48
CA LYS A 189 15.96 -1.82 -1.77
C LYS A 189 16.33 -2.90 -2.81
N VAL A 190 15.53 -3.96 -2.93
CA VAL A 190 15.74 -5.01 -3.95
C VAL A 190 15.72 -4.41 -5.34
N LEU A 191 14.85 -3.42 -5.61
CA LEU A 191 14.79 -2.71 -6.90
C LEU A 191 16.13 -2.07 -7.29
N LEU A 192 16.83 -1.51 -6.29
CA LEU A 192 18.09 -0.79 -6.51
C LEU A 192 19.33 -1.72 -6.54
N ARG A 193 19.22 -2.92 -5.94
CA ARG A 193 20.27 -3.93 -5.95
C ARG A 193 20.29 -4.79 -7.20
N SER A 194 19.14 -4.92 -7.88
CA SER A 194 18.96 -5.74 -9.08
C SER A 194 19.17 -4.98 -10.40
N ALA A 195 19.58 -3.72 -10.34
CA ALA A 195 19.73 -2.82 -11.47
C ALA A 195 21.18 -2.72 -11.96
#